data_6faeb1d009eef92d444dfe2028102dcd
#
_entry.id   6faeb1d009eef92d444dfe2028102dcd
#
_cell.length_a   1.000
_cell.length_b   1.000
_cell.length_c   1.000
_cell.angle_alpha   90.00
_cell.angle_beta   90.00
_cell.angle_gamma   90.00
#
_symmetry.space_group_name_H-M   'P 1'
#
loop_
_entity.id
_entity.type
_entity.pdbx_description
1 polymer ?
#
loop_
_entity_poly.entity_id
_entity_poly.type
_entity_poly.pdbx_seq_one_letter_code
_entity_poly.pdbx_strand_id
1 'polypeptide(L)'
;GKYLGTATAVITRDPENNRVNVGTYRQMIKSKDEIGLYTSPGKDAGLDRDKWWAMGKPMPVALCYGIDPLLFVVAATSFAKNESEYDYYGGIGGEPLETFLGDVTGLPLPARAEIILEGHVYPDATFAEGPFGEFTGYYGRPAGETPYVRVEKVRYRDDPTLTCALMADGKANEAGLFWAMLRAAKVWNDLEKMGVPGLKGAWSVPEAAGWGITVVSIKQMYAGHASQAVNLAAQCMGGAYFGKYVIVVDDDIDPTNVNEVLWAMATRSRPSESIDILRETWSTYLDPSQNPPEIRPWGSKCLINACMEYKHINEFSPRTKISENMYKAVVERWDDYGLDGDAPRLNVFEDADFKGKI
;
A
#
# COMPACT_ATOMS: atom_id res chain seq x y z
N GLY A 1 -21.10 7.52 -11.44
CA GLY A 1 -20.49 7.92 -12.74
C GLY A 1 -19.78 6.74 -13.41
N LYS A 2 -19.33 6.94 -14.64
CA LYS A 2 -18.50 5.97 -15.35
C LYS A 2 -17.03 6.35 -15.17
N TYR A 3 -16.22 5.42 -14.70
CA TYR A 3 -14.78 5.62 -14.51
C TYR A 3 -13.98 4.87 -15.56
N LEU A 4 -13.01 5.56 -16.15
CA LEU A 4 -12.04 4.98 -17.08
C LEU A 4 -10.71 4.67 -16.37
N GLY A 5 -10.27 5.57 -15.50
CA GLY A 5 -8.98 5.47 -14.82
C GLY A 5 -9.08 4.96 -13.39
N THR A 6 -8.95 3.65 -13.21
CA THR A 6 -8.82 3.00 -11.88
C THR A 6 -7.48 2.27 -11.72
N ALA A 7 -6.79 1.94 -12.83
CA ALA A 7 -5.43 1.40 -12.86
C ALA A 7 -4.64 2.08 -14.00
N THR A 8 -4.13 3.28 -13.75
CA THR A 8 -3.57 4.16 -14.78
C THR A 8 -2.30 4.83 -14.31
N ALA A 9 -1.48 5.32 -15.25
CA ALA A 9 -0.47 6.32 -14.99
C ALA A 9 -0.93 7.68 -15.48
N VAL A 10 -0.94 8.65 -14.58
CA VAL A 10 -1.15 10.07 -14.89
C VAL A 10 0.19 10.78 -14.81
N ILE A 11 0.56 11.43 -15.91
CA ILE A 11 1.85 12.09 -16.05
C ILE A 11 1.63 13.59 -15.97
N THR A 12 2.31 14.24 -15.06
CA THR A 12 2.35 15.70 -14.89
C THR A 12 3.79 16.20 -14.84
N ARG A 13 3.96 17.52 -14.83
CA ARG A 13 5.28 18.14 -14.71
C ARG A 13 5.22 19.34 -13.78
N ASP A 14 6.13 19.38 -12.83
CA ASP A 14 6.37 20.56 -12.00
C ASP A 14 6.95 21.70 -12.89
N PRO A 15 6.28 22.87 -12.97
CA PRO A 15 6.74 23.96 -13.82
C PRO A 15 8.01 24.66 -13.30
N GLU A 16 8.38 24.49 -12.04
CA GLU A 16 9.52 25.17 -11.41
C GLU A 16 10.84 24.43 -11.64
N ASN A 17 10.82 23.11 -11.59
CA ASN A 17 12.03 22.27 -11.65
C ASN A 17 12.03 21.26 -12.80
N ASN A 18 10.97 21.23 -13.60
CA ASN A 18 10.75 20.27 -14.70
C ASN A 18 10.67 18.79 -14.29
N ARG A 19 10.53 18.48 -12.99
CA ARG A 19 10.34 17.10 -12.55
C ARG A 19 9.07 16.53 -13.17
N VAL A 20 9.20 15.36 -13.75
CA VAL A 20 8.06 14.57 -14.22
C VAL A 20 7.55 13.73 -13.06
N ASN A 21 6.28 13.84 -12.76
CA ASN A 21 5.57 13.02 -11.80
C ASN A 21 4.72 11.99 -12.54
N VAL A 22 4.72 10.77 -12.07
CA VAL A 22 3.86 9.69 -12.58
C VAL A 22 3.09 9.11 -11.39
N GLY A 23 1.78 9.29 -11.37
CA GLY A 23 0.95 8.85 -10.26
C GLY A 23 -0.35 8.18 -10.69
N THR A 24 -1.01 7.50 -9.76
CA THR A 24 -2.33 6.91 -9.98
C THR A 24 -3.40 7.83 -9.42
N TYR A 25 -4.22 8.41 -10.28
CA TYR A 25 -5.31 9.31 -9.90
C TYR A 25 -6.57 8.90 -10.65
N ARG A 26 -7.70 8.79 -9.96
CA ARG A 26 -8.94 8.30 -10.56
C ARG A 26 -9.56 9.29 -11.53
N GLN A 27 -10.21 8.76 -12.56
CA GLN A 27 -10.79 9.56 -13.65
C GLN A 27 -12.21 9.13 -13.96
N MET A 28 -13.15 10.06 -13.81
CA MET A 28 -14.56 9.89 -14.16
C MET A 28 -14.85 10.57 -15.51
N ILE A 29 -15.52 9.87 -16.41
CA ILE A 29 -15.92 10.44 -17.70
C ILE A 29 -16.98 11.52 -17.45
N LYS A 30 -16.74 12.74 -17.94
CA LYS A 30 -17.68 13.86 -17.86
C LYS A 30 -18.44 14.03 -19.17
N SER A 31 -17.74 14.07 -20.29
CA SER A 31 -18.31 14.23 -21.61
C SER A 31 -17.49 13.48 -22.68
N LYS A 32 -17.73 13.77 -23.97
CA LYS A 32 -17.02 13.14 -25.08
C LYS A 32 -15.50 13.41 -25.06
N ASP A 33 -15.12 14.60 -24.61
CA ASP A 33 -13.76 15.14 -24.64
C ASP A 33 -13.30 15.70 -23.29
N GLU A 34 -14.03 15.42 -22.23
CA GLU A 34 -13.70 15.88 -20.87
C GLU A 34 -13.72 14.73 -19.88
N ILE A 35 -12.66 14.60 -19.11
CA ILE A 35 -12.50 13.55 -18.10
C ILE A 35 -12.02 14.13 -16.77
N GLY A 36 -12.70 13.80 -15.69
CA GLY A 36 -12.34 14.24 -14.34
C GLY A 36 -10.98 13.72 -13.91
N LEU A 37 -10.27 14.53 -13.15
CA LEU A 37 -8.99 14.16 -12.56
C LEU A 37 -9.01 14.48 -11.08
N TYR A 38 -9.37 13.49 -10.27
CA TYR A 38 -9.37 13.64 -8.83
C TYR A 38 -7.97 13.41 -8.25
N THR A 39 -7.47 14.38 -7.53
CA THR A 39 -6.23 14.30 -6.77
C THR A 39 -6.51 14.57 -5.30
N SER A 40 -6.09 13.67 -4.42
CA SER A 40 -6.19 13.91 -2.97
C SER A 40 -5.30 15.09 -2.56
N PRO A 41 -5.68 15.87 -1.54
CA PRO A 41 -4.85 16.98 -1.05
C PRO A 41 -3.41 16.56 -0.73
N GLY A 42 -2.45 17.36 -1.16
CA GLY A 42 -1.01 17.13 -0.93
C GLY A 42 -0.34 16.11 -1.83
N LYS A 43 -1.04 15.53 -2.80
CA LYS A 43 -0.45 14.66 -3.83
C LYS A 43 0.20 15.48 -4.96
N ASP A 44 1.29 14.94 -5.52
CA ASP A 44 2.17 15.65 -6.45
C ASP A 44 1.42 16.23 -7.65
N ALA A 45 0.54 15.50 -8.33
CA ALA A 45 -0.22 16.08 -9.45
C ALA A 45 -1.12 17.25 -9.03
N GLY A 46 -1.62 17.27 -7.80
CA GLY A 46 -2.35 18.42 -7.25
C GLY A 46 -1.45 19.62 -6.99
N LEU A 47 -0.26 19.37 -6.46
CA LEU A 47 0.75 20.41 -6.21
C LEU A 47 1.29 21.00 -7.54
N ASP A 48 1.55 20.15 -8.54
CA ASP A 48 1.96 20.59 -9.87
C ASP A 48 0.87 21.47 -10.50
N ARG A 49 -0.39 21.05 -10.44
CA ARG A 49 -1.55 21.80 -10.93
C ARG A 49 -1.62 23.18 -10.29
N ASP A 50 -1.52 23.26 -8.99
CA ASP A 50 -1.65 24.51 -8.23
C ASP A 50 -0.54 25.50 -8.61
N LYS A 51 0.67 25.01 -8.88
CA LYS A 51 1.78 25.82 -9.40
C LYS A 51 1.51 26.35 -10.82
N TRP A 52 1.03 25.50 -11.73
CA TRP A 52 0.64 25.93 -13.09
C TRP A 52 -0.45 27.00 -13.05
N TRP A 53 -1.45 26.82 -12.21
CA TRP A 53 -2.55 27.76 -12.04
C TRP A 53 -2.10 29.08 -11.40
N ALA A 54 -1.18 29.05 -10.44
CA ALA A 54 -0.57 30.26 -9.88
C ALA A 54 0.17 31.09 -10.94
N MET A 55 0.67 30.46 -12.01
CA MET A 55 1.26 31.11 -13.17
C MET A 55 0.23 31.62 -14.21
N GLY A 56 -1.07 31.42 -13.95
CA GLY A 56 -2.15 31.74 -14.90
C GLY A 56 -2.20 30.82 -16.12
N LYS A 57 -1.59 29.62 -16.03
CA LYS A 57 -1.50 28.66 -17.14
C LYS A 57 -2.25 27.35 -16.82
N PRO A 58 -2.84 26.69 -17.83
CA PRO A 58 -3.38 25.35 -17.64
C PRO A 58 -2.24 24.35 -17.43
N MET A 59 -2.49 23.31 -16.61
CA MET A 59 -1.53 22.24 -16.39
C MET A 59 -1.58 21.23 -17.54
N PRO A 60 -0.46 20.96 -18.23
CA PRO A 60 -0.39 19.86 -19.19
C PRO A 60 -0.44 18.52 -18.45
N VAL A 61 -1.22 17.57 -18.98
CA VAL A 61 -1.39 16.26 -18.39
C VAL A 61 -1.57 15.18 -19.44
N ALA A 62 -1.02 14.00 -19.18
CA ALA A 62 -1.30 12.80 -19.96
C ALA A 62 -1.87 11.69 -19.07
N LEU A 63 -2.89 11.02 -19.57
CA LEU A 63 -3.58 9.91 -18.92
C LEU A 63 -3.30 8.64 -19.72
N CYS A 64 -2.59 7.68 -19.13
CA CYS A 64 -2.14 6.46 -19.80
C CYS A 64 -2.81 5.23 -19.20
N TYR A 65 -3.42 4.42 -20.05
CA TYR A 65 -4.18 3.21 -19.69
C TYR A 65 -3.57 1.98 -20.36
N GLY A 66 -3.77 0.80 -19.74
CA GLY A 66 -3.14 -0.42 -20.21
C GLY A 66 -1.62 -0.28 -20.24
N ILE A 67 -1.08 0.19 -19.14
CA ILE A 67 0.36 0.42 -18.95
C ILE A 67 1.04 -0.86 -18.45
N ASP A 68 2.37 -0.89 -18.59
CA ASP A 68 3.19 -1.94 -18.01
C ASP A 68 2.88 -2.10 -16.52
N PRO A 69 2.69 -3.35 -16.01
CA PRO A 69 2.39 -3.59 -14.59
C PRO A 69 3.43 -3.02 -13.63
N LEU A 70 4.72 -3.05 -13.97
CA LEU A 70 5.76 -2.45 -13.15
C LEU A 70 5.62 -0.92 -13.10
N LEU A 71 5.25 -0.28 -14.21
CA LEU A 71 4.98 1.16 -14.22
C LEU A 71 3.79 1.50 -13.33
N PHE A 72 2.75 0.66 -13.31
CA PHE A 72 1.62 0.85 -12.39
C PHE A 72 2.05 0.71 -10.92
N VAL A 73 2.87 -0.31 -10.59
CA VAL A 73 3.46 -0.49 -9.26
C VAL A 73 4.19 0.77 -8.80
N VAL A 74 5.05 1.29 -9.65
CA VAL A 74 5.86 2.46 -9.35
C VAL A 74 4.98 3.73 -9.24
N ALA A 75 4.04 3.93 -10.17
CA ALA A 75 3.10 5.06 -10.15
C ALA A 75 2.18 5.06 -8.91
N ALA A 76 1.89 3.89 -8.33
CA ALA A 76 1.10 3.76 -7.11
C ALA A 76 1.92 3.96 -5.82
N THR A 77 3.25 4.08 -5.92
CA THR A 77 4.18 4.23 -4.79
C THR A 77 4.55 5.71 -4.61
N SER A 78 4.71 6.16 -3.37
CA SER A 78 5.17 7.53 -3.09
C SER A 78 6.68 7.53 -2.89
N PHE A 79 7.38 8.38 -3.63
CA PHE A 79 8.84 8.59 -3.54
C PHE A 79 9.17 9.97 -2.96
N ALA A 80 10.45 10.22 -2.72
CA ALA A 80 10.89 11.55 -2.30
C ALA A 80 10.77 12.55 -3.46
N LYS A 81 10.59 13.83 -3.13
CA LYS A 81 10.30 14.90 -4.14
C LYS A 81 11.36 15.10 -5.21
N ASN A 82 12.57 14.61 -4.99
CA ASN A 82 13.69 14.69 -5.94
C ASN A 82 13.93 13.37 -6.70
N GLU A 83 13.07 12.38 -6.51
CA GLU A 83 13.14 11.09 -7.16
C GLU A 83 12.09 11.01 -8.27
N SER A 84 12.36 10.21 -9.31
CA SER A 84 11.48 10.00 -10.45
C SER A 84 10.95 8.58 -10.47
N GLU A 85 9.66 8.44 -10.70
CA GLU A 85 9.01 7.14 -10.90
C GLU A 85 9.63 6.40 -12.11
N TYR A 86 10.05 7.11 -13.13
CA TYR A 86 10.72 6.49 -14.29
C TYR A 86 12.09 5.91 -13.96
N ASP A 87 12.84 6.55 -13.05
CA ASP A 87 14.13 6.03 -12.59
C ASP A 87 13.95 4.74 -11.77
N TYR A 88 12.91 4.72 -10.90
CA TYR A 88 12.55 3.49 -10.17
C TYR A 88 12.10 2.37 -11.08
N TYR A 89 11.30 2.67 -12.11
CA TYR A 89 10.93 1.68 -13.13
C TYR A 89 12.19 1.06 -13.75
N GLY A 90 13.11 1.88 -14.22
CA GLY A 90 14.35 1.42 -14.82
C GLY A 90 15.24 0.63 -13.85
N GLY A 91 15.35 1.12 -12.61
CA GLY A 91 16.15 0.48 -11.56
C GLY A 91 15.65 -0.91 -11.15
N ILE A 92 14.33 -1.10 -11.09
CA ILE A 92 13.69 -2.38 -10.73
C ILE A 92 13.65 -3.32 -11.95
N GLY A 93 13.25 -2.78 -13.11
CA GLY A 93 13.08 -3.55 -14.33
C GLY A 93 14.38 -3.90 -15.07
N GLY A 94 15.49 -3.23 -14.71
CA GLY A 94 16.79 -3.43 -15.35
C GLY A 94 16.96 -2.70 -16.69
N GLU A 95 15.91 -2.09 -17.21
CA GLU A 95 15.91 -1.33 -18.47
C GLU A 95 15.14 -0.01 -18.31
N PRO A 96 15.59 1.11 -18.92
CA PRO A 96 14.84 2.35 -18.93
C PRO A 96 13.48 2.17 -19.59
N LEU A 97 12.46 2.87 -19.07
CA LEU A 97 11.16 2.94 -19.72
C LEU A 97 11.28 3.59 -21.11
N GLU A 98 10.84 2.90 -22.14
CA GLU A 98 10.75 3.47 -23.47
C GLU A 98 9.66 4.55 -23.51
N THR A 99 10.02 5.76 -23.89
CA THR A 99 9.11 6.90 -23.94
C THR A 99 9.22 7.68 -25.25
N PHE A 100 8.17 8.41 -25.61
CA PHE A 100 8.18 9.42 -26.64
C PHE A 100 7.58 10.73 -26.13
N LEU A 101 7.90 11.86 -26.74
CA LEU A 101 7.31 13.13 -26.36
C LEU A 101 5.90 13.29 -26.91
N GLY A 102 4.96 13.66 -26.04
CA GLY A 102 3.60 13.98 -26.43
C GLY A 102 3.55 15.23 -27.33
N ASP A 103 2.74 15.18 -28.39
CA ASP A 103 2.65 16.28 -29.35
C ASP A 103 1.90 17.49 -28.78
N VAL A 104 1.01 17.26 -27.81
CA VAL A 104 0.19 18.32 -27.19
C VAL A 104 0.84 18.84 -25.91
N THR A 105 1.33 17.93 -25.09
CA THR A 105 1.78 18.25 -23.74
C THR A 105 3.30 18.36 -23.59
N GLY A 106 4.08 17.81 -24.53
CA GLY A 106 5.53 17.70 -24.42
C GLY A 106 6.00 16.82 -23.25
N LEU A 107 5.09 16.04 -22.66
CA LEU A 107 5.42 15.10 -21.58
C LEU A 107 6.04 13.81 -22.15
N PRO A 108 6.95 13.14 -21.42
CA PRO A 108 7.45 11.83 -21.81
C PRO A 108 6.38 10.77 -21.55
N LEU A 109 5.85 10.19 -22.62
CA LEU A 109 4.74 9.24 -22.59
C LEU A 109 5.25 7.81 -22.75
N PRO A 110 4.74 6.83 -21.99
CA PRO A 110 5.11 5.42 -22.14
C PRO A 110 4.77 4.89 -23.54
N ALA A 111 5.79 4.45 -24.28
CA ALA A 111 5.63 4.03 -25.67
C ALA A 111 4.73 2.80 -25.84
N ARG A 112 4.60 1.97 -24.80
CA ARG A 112 3.82 0.73 -24.84
C ARG A 112 2.45 0.83 -24.18
N ALA A 113 2.01 2.02 -23.76
CA ALA A 113 0.66 2.19 -23.25
C ALA A 113 -0.39 1.86 -24.32
N GLU A 114 -1.48 1.27 -23.92
CA GLU A 114 -2.55 0.84 -24.82
C GLU A 114 -3.41 2.02 -25.31
N ILE A 115 -3.72 2.94 -24.39
CA ILE A 115 -4.48 4.17 -24.68
C ILE A 115 -3.79 5.34 -23.97
N ILE A 116 -3.63 6.46 -24.65
CA ILE A 116 -3.10 7.71 -24.11
C ILE A 116 -4.03 8.86 -24.46
N LEU A 117 -4.42 9.63 -23.44
CA LEU A 117 -5.13 10.90 -23.61
C LEU A 117 -4.17 12.03 -23.22
N GLU A 118 -3.97 13.00 -24.11
CA GLU A 118 -3.24 14.23 -23.82
C GLU A 118 -4.20 15.41 -23.75
N GLY A 119 -3.95 16.35 -22.86
CA GLY A 119 -4.74 17.56 -22.73
C GLY A 119 -4.28 18.44 -21.58
N HIS A 120 -5.17 19.32 -21.17
CA HIS A 120 -4.87 20.33 -20.15
C HIS A 120 -5.98 20.43 -19.09
N VAL A 121 -5.56 20.75 -17.86
CA VAL A 121 -6.46 21.08 -16.74
C VAL A 121 -6.46 22.58 -16.53
N TYR A 122 -7.61 23.22 -16.78
CA TYR A 122 -7.77 24.66 -16.69
C TYR A 122 -8.21 25.10 -15.28
N PRO A 123 -7.84 26.32 -14.81
CA PRO A 123 -8.10 26.77 -13.44
C PRO A 123 -9.57 26.66 -12.99
N ASP A 124 -10.52 27.07 -13.81
CA ASP A 124 -11.93 27.16 -13.43
C ASP A 124 -12.78 25.98 -13.94
N ALA A 125 -12.11 24.91 -14.39
CA ALA A 125 -12.75 23.76 -15.03
C ALA A 125 -13.02 22.66 -13.99
N THR A 126 -14.19 22.71 -13.31
CA THR A 126 -14.64 21.69 -12.35
C THR A 126 -15.99 21.07 -12.72
N PHE A 127 -16.31 19.95 -12.12
CA PHE A 127 -17.61 19.30 -12.19
C PHE A 127 -17.83 18.39 -10.99
N ALA A 128 -19.08 18.02 -10.72
CA ALA A 128 -19.44 17.10 -9.65
C ALA A 128 -18.96 15.66 -9.98
N GLU A 129 -17.94 15.19 -9.28
CA GLU A 129 -17.35 13.85 -9.39
C GLU A 129 -17.70 13.00 -8.19
N GLY A 130 -17.97 11.74 -8.40
CA GLY A 130 -18.29 10.77 -7.36
C GLY A 130 -19.79 10.43 -7.29
N PRO A 131 -20.23 9.68 -6.24
CA PRO A 131 -19.35 8.97 -5.29
C PRO A 131 -18.55 7.84 -5.95
N PHE A 132 -17.36 7.55 -5.41
CA PHE A 132 -16.49 6.46 -5.88
C PHE A 132 -16.25 5.45 -4.76
N GLY A 133 -16.37 4.15 -5.06
CA GLY A 133 -16.01 3.06 -4.16
C GLY A 133 -14.49 3.00 -3.98
N GLU A 134 -14.04 3.03 -2.72
CA GLU A 134 -12.63 3.11 -2.38
C GLU A 134 -12.07 1.75 -1.91
N PHE A 135 -10.75 1.65 -1.81
CA PHE A 135 -10.04 0.45 -1.36
C PHE A 135 -10.49 -0.07 0.02
N THR A 136 -11.12 0.77 0.82
CA THR A 136 -11.70 0.38 2.12
C THR A 136 -13.01 -0.39 1.99
N GLY A 137 -13.58 -0.51 0.78
CA GLY A 137 -14.88 -1.14 0.54
C GLY A 137 -16.09 -0.23 0.77
N TYR A 138 -15.84 1.05 1.05
CA TYR A 138 -16.87 2.06 1.28
C TYR A 138 -16.75 3.19 0.27
N TYR A 139 -17.81 3.96 0.09
CA TYR A 139 -17.70 5.22 -0.62
C TYR A 139 -16.93 6.22 0.24
N GLY A 140 -15.83 6.74 -0.29
CA GLY A 140 -14.91 7.59 0.47
C GLY A 140 -15.51 8.96 0.81
N ARG A 141 -16.28 9.53 -0.14
CA ARG A 141 -16.96 10.83 0.04
C ARG A 141 -18.20 10.93 -0.85
N PRO A 142 -19.14 11.85 -0.54
CA PRO A 142 -20.17 12.26 -1.49
C PRO A 142 -19.57 12.82 -2.78
N ALA A 143 -20.40 12.99 -3.81
CA ALA A 143 -20.00 13.71 -5.00
C ALA A 143 -19.55 15.14 -4.63
N GLY A 144 -18.51 15.62 -5.26
CA GLY A 144 -17.95 16.95 -5.00
C GLY A 144 -17.19 17.50 -6.20
N GLU A 145 -16.94 18.80 -6.17
CA GLU A 145 -16.24 19.50 -7.25
C GLU A 145 -14.83 18.95 -7.45
N THR A 146 -14.50 18.61 -8.68
CA THR A 146 -13.22 18.04 -9.10
C THR A 146 -12.81 18.66 -10.42
N PRO A 147 -11.55 19.04 -10.60
CA PRO A 147 -11.02 19.47 -11.89
C PRO A 147 -11.17 18.39 -12.96
N TYR A 148 -11.25 18.81 -14.21
CA TYR A 148 -11.26 17.89 -15.34
C TYR A 148 -10.24 18.31 -16.42
N VAL A 149 -9.79 17.30 -17.16
CA VAL A 149 -8.93 17.43 -18.32
C VAL A 149 -9.80 17.69 -19.52
N ARG A 150 -9.48 18.72 -20.32
CA ARG A 150 -9.94 18.82 -21.72
C ARG A 150 -8.99 18.02 -22.57
N VAL A 151 -9.52 16.95 -23.16
CA VAL A 151 -8.76 16.01 -24.00
C VAL A 151 -8.60 16.62 -25.40
N GLU A 152 -7.38 16.77 -25.84
CA GLU A 152 -7.02 17.37 -27.12
C GLU A 152 -6.51 16.32 -28.12
N LYS A 153 -5.96 15.21 -27.59
CA LYS A 153 -5.48 14.12 -28.43
C LYS A 153 -5.71 12.78 -27.76
N VAL A 154 -6.12 11.80 -28.55
CA VAL A 154 -6.29 10.39 -28.17
C VAL A 154 -5.40 9.54 -29.06
N ARG A 155 -4.58 8.70 -28.43
CA ARG A 155 -3.83 7.62 -29.08
C ARG A 155 -4.28 6.29 -28.52
N TYR A 156 -4.35 5.29 -29.34
CA TYR A 156 -4.69 3.93 -28.95
C TYR A 156 -4.12 2.93 -29.92
N ARG A 157 -3.91 1.70 -29.46
CA ARG A 157 -3.54 0.54 -30.29
C ARG A 157 -4.76 0.03 -31.07
N ASP A 158 -4.54 -0.75 -32.11
CA ASP A 158 -5.62 -1.30 -32.95
C ASP A 158 -6.61 -2.17 -32.15
N ASP A 159 -6.12 -2.90 -31.13
CA ASP A 159 -6.93 -3.72 -30.22
C ASP A 159 -6.49 -3.45 -28.75
N PRO A 160 -6.87 -2.31 -28.16
CA PRO A 160 -6.35 -1.88 -26.90
C PRO A 160 -6.94 -2.65 -25.73
N THR A 161 -6.09 -3.04 -24.78
CA THR A 161 -6.47 -3.64 -23.52
C THR A 161 -6.59 -2.57 -22.44
N LEU A 162 -7.75 -2.48 -21.81
CA LEU A 162 -7.98 -1.57 -20.67
C LEU A 162 -7.81 -2.31 -19.35
N THR A 163 -6.77 -1.96 -18.60
CA THR A 163 -6.56 -2.45 -17.24
C THR A 163 -7.40 -1.63 -16.27
N CYS A 164 -8.17 -2.31 -15.42
CA CYS A 164 -8.99 -1.69 -14.38
C CYS A 164 -8.72 -2.34 -13.03
N ALA A 165 -8.66 -1.53 -11.96
CA ALA A 165 -8.69 -2.01 -10.59
C ALA A 165 -10.12 -1.94 -10.05
N LEU A 166 -10.63 -3.06 -9.55
CA LEU A 166 -11.95 -3.13 -8.95
C LEU A 166 -11.84 -2.79 -7.45
N MET A 167 -12.44 -1.66 -7.07
CA MET A 167 -12.47 -1.16 -5.69
C MET A 167 -13.80 -1.53 -4.99
N ALA A 168 -14.23 -2.77 -5.12
CA ALA A 168 -15.47 -3.24 -4.52
C ALA A 168 -15.22 -4.15 -3.33
N ASP A 169 -16.11 -4.08 -2.33
CA ASP A 169 -16.18 -4.94 -1.14
C ASP A 169 -15.01 -4.85 -0.13
N GLY A 170 -13.94 -4.12 -0.42
CA GLY A 170 -12.87 -3.77 0.52
C GLY A 170 -12.10 -4.89 1.20
N LYS A 171 -12.42 -6.13 0.91
CA LYS A 171 -11.70 -7.31 1.39
C LYS A 171 -10.46 -7.57 0.52
N ALA A 172 -9.75 -8.64 0.79
CA ALA A 172 -8.61 -9.05 -0.01
C ALA A 172 -9.00 -9.15 -1.50
N ASN A 173 -8.62 -8.16 -2.26
CA ASN A 173 -8.72 -8.12 -3.71
C ASN A 173 -7.32 -7.84 -4.29
N GLU A 174 -7.20 -7.83 -5.61
CA GLU A 174 -5.91 -7.63 -6.27
C GLU A 174 -5.24 -6.32 -5.85
N ALA A 175 -6.02 -5.25 -5.70
CA ALA A 175 -5.49 -3.96 -5.26
C ALA A 175 -5.03 -3.99 -3.80
N GLY A 176 -5.78 -4.64 -2.91
CA GLY A 176 -5.41 -4.82 -1.50
C GLY A 176 -4.12 -5.61 -1.34
N LEU A 177 -3.97 -6.73 -2.08
CA LEU A 177 -2.77 -7.55 -2.05
C LEU A 177 -1.54 -6.79 -2.60
N PHE A 178 -1.72 -6.10 -3.70
CA PHE A 178 -0.69 -5.29 -4.32
C PHE A 178 -0.15 -4.19 -3.36
N TRP A 179 -1.03 -3.41 -2.77
CA TRP A 179 -0.64 -2.39 -1.80
C TRP A 179 -0.07 -2.96 -0.51
N ALA A 180 -0.54 -4.12 -0.08
CA ALA A 180 0.00 -4.81 1.10
C ALA A 180 1.49 -5.13 0.92
N MET A 181 1.87 -5.68 -0.24
CA MET A 181 3.27 -6.00 -0.55
C MET A 181 4.14 -4.74 -0.63
N LEU A 182 3.71 -3.71 -1.36
CA LEU A 182 4.46 -2.46 -1.49
C LEU A 182 4.66 -1.76 -0.15
N ARG A 183 3.60 -1.72 0.66
CA ARG A 183 3.66 -1.12 1.99
C ARG A 183 4.58 -1.91 2.91
N ALA A 184 4.51 -3.24 2.88
CA ALA A 184 5.39 -4.10 3.66
C ALA A 184 6.87 -3.85 3.33
N ALA A 185 7.20 -3.82 2.03
CA ALA A 185 8.56 -3.53 1.57
C ALA A 185 9.03 -2.13 2.01
N LYS A 186 8.14 -1.13 1.92
CA LYS A 186 8.48 0.23 2.34
C LYS A 186 8.68 0.34 3.85
N VAL A 187 7.82 -0.26 4.65
CA VAL A 187 7.98 -0.31 6.12
C VAL A 187 9.29 -1.00 6.49
N TRP A 188 9.61 -2.12 5.85
CA TRP A 188 10.90 -2.80 6.04
C TRP A 188 12.08 -1.88 5.77
N ASN A 189 12.14 -1.28 4.58
CA ASN A 189 13.23 -0.40 4.17
C ASN A 189 13.36 0.84 5.09
N ASP A 190 12.23 1.42 5.50
CA ASP A 190 12.23 2.56 6.41
C ASP A 190 12.78 2.18 7.79
N LEU A 191 12.40 1.03 8.34
CA LEU A 191 12.91 0.54 9.63
C LEU A 191 14.41 0.22 9.58
N GLU A 192 14.89 -0.39 8.50
CA GLU A 192 16.33 -0.61 8.29
C GLU A 192 17.11 0.71 8.22
N LYS A 193 16.62 1.69 7.44
CA LYS A 193 17.24 3.02 7.34
C LYS A 193 17.24 3.77 8.68
N MET A 194 16.24 3.55 9.52
CA MET A 194 16.18 4.10 10.88
C MET A 194 17.02 3.32 11.90
N GLY A 195 17.71 2.27 11.48
CA GLY A 195 18.64 1.51 12.31
C GLY A 195 17.97 0.54 13.28
N VAL A 196 16.76 0.06 13.01
CA VAL A 196 16.13 -1.01 13.82
C VAL A 196 16.80 -2.34 13.49
N PRO A 197 17.56 -2.96 14.42
CA PRO A 197 18.23 -4.22 14.13
C PRO A 197 17.26 -5.40 14.25
N GLY A 198 17.70 -6.57 13.79
CA GLY A 198 16.98 -7.83 14.02
C GLY A 198 15.61 -7.95 13.35
N LEU A 199 15.32 -7.15 12.32
CA LEU A 199 14.12 -7.29 11.50
C LEU A 199 14.11 -8.67 10.83
N LYS A 200 12.96 -9.34 10.85
CA LYS A 200 12.74 -10.67 10.26
C LYS A 200 11.61 -10.68 9.24
N GLY A 201 10.68 -9.78 9.35
CA GLY A 201 9.56 -9.63 8.43
C GLY A 201 8.80 -8.34 8.65
N ALA A 202 8.16 -7.88 7.59
CA ALA A 202 7.13 -6.87 7.65
C ALA A 202 6.00 -7.28 6.71
N TRP A 203 4.77 -7.09 7.13
CA TRP A 203 3.60 -7.41 6.33
C TRP A 203 2.47 -6.43 6.58
N SER A 204 1.79 -6.02 5.54
CA SER A 204 0.50 -5.34 5.64
C SER A 204 -0.59 -6.31 5.28
N VAL A 205 -1.61 -6.42 6.11
CA VAL A 205 -2.64 -7.45 5.99
C VAL A 205 -3.62 -7.10 4.86
N PRO A 206 -3.70 -7.89 3.77
CA PRO A 206 -4.61 -7.62 2.65
C PRO A 206 -6.08 -7.53 3.07
N GLU A 207 -6.51 -8.41 3.98
CA GLU A 207 -7.86 -8.48 4.51
C GLU A 207 -8.26 -7.23 5.32
N ALA A 208 -7.28 -6.42 5.72
CA ALA A 208 -7.46 -5.12 6.35
C ALA A 208 -7.32 -3.97 5.32
N ALA A 209 -7.85 -4.17 4.12
CA ALA A 209 -7.75 -3.25 2.99
C ALA A 209 -6.30 -2.93 2.57
N GLY A 210 -5.35 -3.83 2.84
CA GLY A 210 -3.92 -3.70 2.53
C GLY A 210 -3.17 -2.63 3.32
N TRP A 211 -3.86 -1.80 4.10
CA TRP A 211 -3.26 -0.66 4.81
C TRP A 211 -3.62 -0.56 6.28
N GLY A 212 -4.73 -1.16 6.70
CA GLY A 212 -5.30 -1.00 8.03
C GLY A 212 -4.48 -1.64 9.14
N ILE A 213 -3.81 -2.77 8.86
CA ILE A 213 -3.01 -3.53 9.82
C ILE A 213 -1.62 -3.77 9.24
N THR A 214 -0.59 -3.44 10.01
CA THR A 214 0.82 -3.73 9.70
C THR A 214 1.40 -4.61 10.80
N VAL A 215 2.09 -5.67 10.41
CA VAL A 215 2.78 -6.60 11.31
C VAL A 215 4.29 -6.51 11.05
N VAL A 216 5.09 -6.43 12.11
CA VAL A 216 6.55 -6.45 12.04
C VAL A 216 7.07 -7.59 12.91
N SER A 217 7.87 -8.47 12.33
CA SER A 217 8.55 -9.56 13.07
C SER A 217 10.00 -9.18 13.35
N ILE A 218 10.44 -9.33 14.59
CA ILE A 218 11.79 -9.00 15.06
C ILE A 218 12.38 -10.11 15.90
N LYS A 219 13.69 -10.28 15.82
CA LYS A 219 14.45 -10.98 16.85
C LYS A 219 14.79 -9.98 17.93
N GLN A 220 14.18 -10.08 19.11
CA GLN A 220 14.46 -9.17 20.21
C GLN A 220 15.94 -9.24 20.64
N MET A 221 16.61 -8.09 20.77
CA MET A 221 18.03 -7.99 21.08
C MET A 221 18.31 -7.23 22.38
N TYR A 222 17.37 -6.45 22.88
CA TYR A 222 17.49 -5.64 24.10
C TYR A 222 16.12 -5.28 24.65
N ALA A 223 16.08 -4.90 25.93
CA ALA A 223 14.85 -4.41 26.57
C ALA A 223 14.35 -3.14 25.87
N GLY A 224 13.04 -3.11 25.56
CA GLY A 224 12.41 -1.99 24.83
C GLY A 224 12.51 -2.08 23.29
N HIS A 225 13.16 -3.10 22.73
CA HIS A 225 13.30 -3.25 21.27
C HIS A 225 11.93 -3.40 20.58
N ALA A 226 11.02 -4.21 21.13
CA ALA A 226 9.67 -4.36 20.59
C ALA A 226 8.92 -3.01 20.58
N SER A 227 9.02 -2.23 21.65
CA SER A 227 8.42 -0.89 21.71
C SER A 227 9.02 0.06 20.69
N GLN A 228 10.34 0.05 20.49
CA GLN A 228 10.99 0.85 19.47
C GLN A 228 10.47 0.46 18.07
N ALA A 229 10.46 -0.82 17.74
CA ALA A 229 10.04 -1.32 16.42
C ALA A 229 8.59 -0.94 16.10
N VAL A 230 7.65 -1.14 17.03
CA VAL A 230 6.23 -0.84 16.80
C VAL A 230 5.98 0.66 16.66
N ASN A 231 6.65 1.50 17.44
CA ASN A 231 6.52 2.96 17.37
C ASN A 231 7.08 3.50 16.04
N LEU A 232 8.27 3.05 15.65
CA LEU A 232 8.88 3.47 14.38
C LEU A 232 8.09 2.96 13.18
N ALA A 233 7.61 1.72 13.20
CA ALA A 233 6.74 1.19 12.15
C ALA A 233 5.44 2.00 11.99
N ALA A 234 4.89 2.51 13.09
CA ALA A 234 3.68 3.32 13.07
C ALA A 234 3.88 4.71 12.47
N GLN A 235 5.10 5.27 12.50
CA GLN A 235 5.40 6.65 12.14
C GLN A 235 6.39 6.80 10.98
N CYS A 236 7.01 5.72 10.50
CA CYS A 236 7.81 5.76 9.29
C CYS A 236 6.97 6.14 8.07
N MET A 237 7.59 6.57 6.99
CA MET A 237 6.87 7.00 5.78
C MET A 237 5.95 5.89 5.23
N GLY A 238 6.37 4.62 5.28
CA GLY A 238 5.53 3.49 4.90
C GLY A 238 4.36 3.21 5.84
N GLY A 239 4.46 3.56 7.12
CA GLY A 239 3.47 3.24 8.16
C GLY A 239 2.57 4.39 8.58
N ALA A 240 3.00 5.65 8.39
CA ALA A 240 2.34 6.82 8.97
C ALA A 240 0.93 7.08 8.43
N TYR A 241 0.74 6.97 7.11
CA TYR A 241 -0.53 7.29 6.46
C TYR A 241 -1.55 6.16 6.62
N PHE A 242 -2.73 6.46 7.15
CA PHE A 242 -3.88 5.58 7.36
C PHE A 242 -3.68 4.40 8.32
N GLY A 243 -2.54 3.68 8.36
CA GLY A 243 -2.38 2.47 9.21
C GLY A 243 -2.97 2.63 10.61
N LYS A 244 -3.88 1.74 11.01
CA LYS A 244 -4.62 1.83 12.28
C LYS A 244 -4.06 0.94 13.37
N TYR A 245 -3.63 -0.25 12.99
CA TYR A 245 -3.09 -1.23 13.93
C TYR A 245 -1.68 -1.60 13.49
N VAL A 246 -0.74 -1.50 14.40
CA VAL A 246 0.64 -1.94 14.18
C VAL A 246 0.98 -2.96 15.24
N ILE A 247 1.38 -4.14 14.82
CA ILE A 247 1.64 -5.29 15.67
C ILE A 247 3.10 -5.67 15.53
N VAL A 248 3.82 -5.80 16.64
CA VAL A 248 5.16 -6.39 16.65
C VAL A 248 5.10 -7.80 17.25
N VAL A 249 5.75 -8.75 16.59
CA VAL A 249 5.84 -10.16 16.98
C VAL A 249 7.30 -10.62 17.03
N ASP A 250 7.57 -11.71 17.73
CA ASP A 250 8.90 -12.36 17.72
C ASP A 250 9.19 -13.07 16.39
N ASP A 251 10.45 -13.43 16.17
CA ASP A 251 10.96 -14.05 14.94
C ASP A 251 10.52 -15.51 14.71
N ASP A 252 9.81 -16.11 15.66
CA ASP A 252 9.16 -17.42 15.51
C ASP A 252 7.72 -17.34 14.98
N ILE A 253 7.25 -16.12 14.68
CA ILE A 253 5.91 -15.85 14.13
C ILE A 253 6.06 -15.35 12.69
N ASP A 254 5.38 -16.01 11.76
CA ASP A 254 5.27 -15.55 10.39
C ASP A 254 4.31 -14.34 10.32
N PRO A 255 4.80 -13.12 10.01
CA PRO A 255 3.94 -11.94 9.94
C PRO A 255 2.91 -12.00 8.81
N THR A 256 3.09 -12.88 7.81
CA THR A 256 2.14 -13.08 6.70
C THR A 256 1.00 -14.02 7.09
N ASN A 257 1.15 -14.78 8.17
CA ASN A 257 0.13 -15.69 8.67
C ASN A 257 -0.70 -15.01 9.77
N VAL A 258 -1.83 -14.45 9.39
CA VAL A 258 -2.73 -13.73 10.31
C VAL A 258 -3.15 -14.60 11.50
N ASN A 259 -3.32 -15.92 11.31
CA ASN A 259 -3.68 -16.82 12.40
C ASN A 259 -2.58 -16.94 13.45
N GLU A 260 -1.31 -17.01 13.03
CA GLU A 260 -0.17 -17.00 13.97
C GLU A 260 -0.04 -15.65 14.69
N VAL A 261 -0.26 -14.55 13.98
CA VAL A 261 -0.25 -13.20 14.57
C VAL A 261 -1.33 -13.07 15.64
N LEU A 262 -2.56 -13.48 15.36
CA LEU A 262 -3.66 -13.47 16.33
C LEU A 262 -3.37 -14.38 17.53
N TRP A 263 -2.79 -15.55 17.27
CA TRP A 263 -2.36 -16.45 18.34
C TRP A 263 -1.30 -15.79 19.24
N ALA A 264 -0.27 -15.15 18.67
CA ALA A 264 0.76 -14.43 19.42
C ALA A 264 0.15 -13.29 20.24
N MET A 265 -0.75 -12.52 19.67
CA MET A 265 -1.49 -11.47 20.39
C MET A 265 -2.24 -12.01 21.59
N ALA A 266 -2.92 -13.15 21.44
CA ALA A 266 -3.75 -13.74 22.49
C ALA A 266 -2.91 -14.38 23.62
N THR A 267 -1.70 -14.87 23.32
CA THR A 267 -0.89 -15.67 24.24
C THR A 267 0.32 -14.97 24.83
N ARG A 268 0.80 -13.90 24.20
CA ARG A 268 2.03 -13.19 24.62
C ARG A 268 1.78 -11.76 25.11
N SER A 269 0.63 -11.15 24.77
CA SER A 269 0.34 -9.78 25.22
C SER A 269 -0.56 -9.75 26.44
N ARG A 270 -0.33 -8.75 27.30
CA ARG A 270 -1.24 -8.32 28.37
C ARG A 270 -1.81 -6.97 27.96
N PRO A 271 -3.09 -6.87 27.53
CA PRO A 271 -3.62 -5.67 26.87
C PRO A 271 -3.37 -4.37 27.63
N SER A 272 -3.43 -4.39 28.96
CA SER A 272 -3.18 -3.20 29.77
C SER A 272 -1.73 -2.68 29.75
N GLU A 273 -0.78 -3.53 29.34
CA GLU A 273 0.66 -3.22 29.33
C GLU A 273 1.25 -3.24 27.91
N SER A 274 0.59 -3.96 27.01
CA SER A 274 1.10 -4.27 25.67
C SER A 274 0.46 -3.43 24.57
N ILE A 275 -0.49 -2.56 24.90
CA ILE A 275 -1.23 -1.73 23.94
C ILE A 275 -1.07 -0.26 24.27
N ASP A 276 -0.58 0.49 23.28
CA ASP A 276 -0.52 1.95 23.31
C ASP A 276 -1.41 2.55 22.22
N ILE A 277 -1.98 3.73 22.49
CA ILE A 277 -2.80 4.45 21.53
C ILE A 277 -2.12 5.79 21.18
N LEU A 278 -1.74 5.93 19.92
CA LEU A 278 -1.33 7.22 19.36
C LEU A 278 -2.58 7.95 18.86
N ARG A 279 -2.77 9.17 19.33
CA ARG A 279 -3.88 10.04 18.94
C ARG A 279 -3.45 11.05 17.90
N GLU A 280 -4.41 11.61 17.16
CA GLU A 280 -4.21 12.70 16.19
C GLU A 280 -3.15 12.36 15.13
N THR A 281 -3.21 11.13 14.60
CA THR A 281 -2.25 10.64 13.60
C THR A 281 -2.71 10.95 12.18
N TRP A 282 -1.75 11.02 11.27
CA TRP A 282 -2.02 11.23 9.85
C TRP A 282 -2.89 10.10 9.28
N SER A 283 -3.99 10.48 8.64
CA SER A 283 -4.94 9.56 8.06
C SER A 283 -5.47 10.08 6.72
N THR A 284 -6.53 9.49 6.22
CA THR A 284 -7.15 9.83 4.94
C THR A 284 -8.65 10.04 5.11
N TYR A 285 -9.22 10.93 4.32
CA TYR A 285 -10.68 11.10 4.21
C TYR A 285 -11.40 9.89 3.62
N LEU A 286 -10.65 8.90 3.12
CA LEU A 286 -11.17 7.62 2.63
C LEU A 286 -11.41 6.62 3.78
N ASP A 287 -10.99 6.95 5.00
CA ASP A 287 -11.29 6.19 6.21
C ASP A 287 -12.74 6.44 6.64
N PRO A 288 -13.63 5.45 6.51
CA PRO A 288 -15.04 5.65 6.85
C PRO A 288 -15.27 5.95 8.34
N SER A 289 -14.33 5.60 9.21
CA SER A 289 -14.42 5.91 10.64
C SER A 289 -14.18 7.40 10.96
N GLN A 290 -13.70 8.17 10.00
CA GLN A 290 -13.48 9.61 10.12
C GLN A 290 -14.66 10.46 9.59
N ASN A 291 -15.72 9.85 9.09
CA ASN A 291 -16.87 10.58 8.61
C ASN A 291 -17.64 11.25 9.76
N PRO A 292 -18.01 12.55 9.64
CA PRO A 292 -17.58 13.48 8.60
C PRO A 292 -16.13 13.98 8.84
N PRO A 293 -15.30 14.09 7.79
CA PRO A 293 -13.87 14.41 7.91
C PRO A 293 -13.62 15.84 8.42
N GLU A 294 -14.56 16.75 8.25
CA GLU A 294 -14.47 18.14 8.75
C GLU A 294 -14.43 18.18 10.29
N ILE A 295 -15.00 17.16 10.94
CA ILE A 295 -15.03 17.03 12.41
C ILE A 295 -13.86 16.15 12.89
N ARG A 296 -13.43 15.22 12.04
CA ARG A 296 -12.40 14.22 12.36
C ARG A 296 -11.30 14.17 11.29
N PRO A 297 -10.49 15.25 11.15
CA PRO A 297 -9.46 15.32 10.10
C PRO A 297 -8.23 14.43 10.39
N TRP A 298 -8.15 13.80 11.53
CA TRP A 298 -7.06 12.91 11.96
C TRP A 298 -7.57 11.54 12.36
N GLY A 299 -6.66 10.57 12.33
CA GLY A 299 -6.90 9.22 12.83
C GLY A 299 -6.28 8.97 14.19
N SER A 300 -6.27 7.72 14.58
CA SER A 300 -5.50 7.19 15.72
C SER A 300 -4.91 5.84 15.37
N LYS A 301 -3.87 5.43 16.09
CA LYS A 301 -3.21 4.13 15.89
C LYS A 301 -3.18 3.34 17.19
N CYS A 302 -3.43 2.05 17.08
CA CYS A 302 -3.22 1.08 18.14
C CYS A 302 -1.90 0.37 17.88
N LEU A 303 -0.98 0.46 18.83
CA LEU A 303 0.30 -0.21 18.82
C LEU A 303 0.22 -1.42 19.73
N ILE A 304 0.54 -2.60 19.22
CA ILE A 304 0.38 -3.87 19.93
C ILE A 304 1.74 -4.56 20.03
N ASN A 305 2.24 -4.74 21.22
CA ASN A 305 3.39 -5.59 21.50
C ASN A 305 2.90 -7.02 21.76
N ALA A 306 3.05 -7.90 20.78
CA ALA A 306 2.74 -9.32 20.87
C ALA A 306 4.01 -10.19 20.88
N CYS A 307 5.11 -9.64 21.35
CA CYS A 307 6.34 -10.37 21.65
C CYS A 307 6.30 -10.94 23.09
N MET A 308 7.09 -11.97 23.32
CA MET A 308 7.42 -12.42 24.67
C MET A 308 8.11 -11.30 25.46
N GLU A 309 7.86 -11.20 26.75
CA GLU A 309 8.50 -10.17 27.58
C GLU A 309 10.02 -10.39 27.62
N TYR A 310 10.81 -9.43 27.14
CA TYR A 310 12.25 -9.58 26.92
C TYR A 310 13.03 -10.03 28.15
N LYS A 311 12.73 -9.47 29.33
CA LYS A 311 13.44 -9.82 30.56
C LYS A 311 13.15 -11.25 31.07
N HIS A 312 12.06 -11.87 30.58
CA HIS A 312 11.64 -13.21 30.90
C HIS A 312 11.64 -14.15 29.68
N ILE A 313 12.29 -13.77 28.59
CA ILE A 313 12.25 -14.51 27.31
C ILE A 313 12.79 -15.93 27.43
N ASN A 314 13.76 -16.16 28.32
CA ASN A 314 14.33 -17.47 28.59
C ASN A 314 13.50 -18.32 29.57
N GLU A 315 12.53 -17.71 30.25
CA GLU A 315 11.64 -18.31 31.23
C GLU A 315 10.23 -18.49 30.67
N PHE A 316 9.99 -17.96 29.47
CA PHE A 316 8.69 -18.06 28.81
C PHE A 316 8.39 -19.51 28.44
N SER A 317 7.16 -19.94 28.66
CA SER A 317 6.74 -21.33 28.39
C SER A 317 7.06 -21.73 26.95
N PRO A 318 7.75 -22.86 26.71
CA PRO A 318 8.09 -23.29 25.38
C PRO A 318 6.82 -23.59 24.58
N ARG A 319 6.87 -23.27 23.28
CA ARG A 319 5.78 -23.57 22.34
C ARG A 319 5.66 -25.08 22.16
N THR A 320 4.45 -25.64 22.30
CA THR A 320 4.19 -27.03 21.97
C THR A 320 4.33 -27.24 20.46
N LYS A 321 5.17 -28.17 20.07
CA LYS A 321 5.48 -28.48 18.67
C LYS A 321 5.48 -30.00 18.48
N ILE A 322 5.31 -30.45 17.24
CA ILE A 322 5.53 -31.86 16.88
C ILE A 322 6.93 -32.05 16.32
N SER A 323 7.48 -33.24 16.41
CA SER A 323 8.76 -33.55 15.79
C SER A 323 8.64 -33.56 14.25
N GLU A 324 9.71 -33.15 13.57
CA GLU A 324 9.76 -33.15 12.11
C GLU A 324 9.55 -34.56 11.53
N ASN A 325 10.08 -35.57 12.21
CA ASN A 325 9.90 -36.98 11.80
C ASN A 325 8.43 -37.44 11.87
N MET A 326 7.71 -37.07 12.92
CA MET A 326 6.29 -37.34 13.03
C MET A 326 5.48 -36.66 11.93
N TYR A 327 5.77 -35.38 11.66
CA TYR A 327 5.16 -34.64 10.58
C TYR A 327 5.38 -35.32 9.22
N LYS A 328 6.63 -35.65 8.89
CA LYS A 328 6.98 -36.35 7.64
C LYS A 328 6.24 -37.69 7.51
N ALA A 329 6.20 -38.47 8.55
CA ALA A 329 5.50 -39.78 8.56
C ALA A 329 3.98 -39.64 8.32
N VAL A 330 3.36 -38.54 8.76
CA VAL A 330 1.96 -38.25 8.49
C VAL A 330 1.79 -37.76 7.04
N VAL A 331 2.63 -36.86 6.57
CA VAL A 331 2.56 -36.32 5.19
C VAL A 331 2.76 -37.44 4.15
N GLU A 332 3.72 -38.35 4.36
CA GLU A 332 3.97 -39.49 3.47
C GLU A 332 2.76 -40.41 3.31
N ARG A 333 1.84 -40.38 4.26
CA ARG A 333 0.63 -41.24 4.28
C ARG A 333 -0.65 -40.41 4.20
N TRP A 334 -0.57 -39.15 3.77
CA TRP A 334 -1.72 -38.23 3.77
C TRP A 334 -2.93 -38.81 3.03
N ASP A 335 -2.70 -39.39 1.86
CA ASP A 335 -3.76 -40.02 1.04
C ASP A 335 -4.41 -41.22 1.73
N ASP A 336 -3.67 -41.95 2.57
CA ASP A 336 -4.20 -43.10 3.31
C ASP A 336 -5.26 -42.72 4.35
N TYR A 337 -5.24 -41.46 4.80
CA TYR A 337 -6.18 -40.97 5.82
C TYR A 337 -7.54 -40.56 5.24
N GLY A 338 -7.70 -40.50 3.93
CA GLY A 338 -8.96 -40.14 3.27
C GLY A 338 -9.41 -38.71 3.59
N LEU A 339 -8.47 -37.80 3.83
CA LEU A 339 -8.73 -36.39 4.07
C LEU A 339 -8.66 -35.63 2.73
N ASP A 340 -9.62 -34.74 2.55
CA ASP A 340 -9.64 -33.90 1.35
C ASP A 340 -8.56 -32.79 1.43
N GLY A 341 -7.91 -32.52 0.29
CA GLY A 341 -6.92 -31.45 0.13
C GLY A 341 -5.49 -31.83 0.49
N ASP A 342 -4.59 -30.88 0.35
CA ASP A 342 -3.15 -31.05 0.61
C ASP A 342 -2.86 -31.16 2.13
N ALA A 343 -1.80 -31.90 2.47
CA ALA A 343 -1.30 -31.95 3.83
C ALA A 343 -0.93 -30.54 4.33
N PRO A 344 -1.27 -30.18 5.58
CA PRO A 344 -0.97 -28.85 6.12
C PRO A 344 0.55 -28.62 6.15
N ARG A 345 1.00 -27.46 5.70
CA ARG A 345 2.41 -27.06 5.72
C ARG A 345 2.78 -26.54 7.11
N LEU A 346 3.76 -27.14 7.74
CA LEU A 346 4.32 -26.70 9.02
C LEU A 346 5.78 -26.25 8.81
N ASN A 347 6.12 -25.11 9.37
CA ASN A 347 7.46 -24.52 9.28
C ASN A 347 8.21 -24.53 10.62
N VAL A 348 7.54 -24.98 11.69
CA VAL A 348 8.09 -24.93 13.06
C VAL A 348 7.94 -26.30 13.70
N PHE A 349 9.06 -26.93 14.04
CA PHE A 349 9.13 -28.24 14.65
C PHE A 349 9.77 -28.17 16.04
N GLU A 350 9.59 -29.24 16.82
CA GLU A 350 10.26 -29.40 18.11
C GLU A 350 11.78 -29.42 17.90
N ASP A 351 12.50 -28.64 18.73
CA ASP A 351 13.95 -28.67 18.71
C ASP A 351 14.45 -30.06 19.14
N ALA A 352 15.48 -30.58 18.46
CA ALA A 352 16.06 -31.90 18.72
C ALA A 352 16.56 -32.05 20.18
N ASP A 353 16.87 -30.91 20.83
CA ASP A 353 17.36 -30.84 22.22
C ASP A 353 16.26 -30.55 23.24
N PHE A 354 14.98 -30.50 22.84
CA PHE A 354 13.88 -30.29 23.77
C PHE A 354 13.76 -31.47 24.75
N LYS A 355 14.23 -31.31 25.97
CA LYS A 355 14.21 -32.31 27.02
C LYS A 355 13.07 -32.09 28.03
N GLY A 356 11.92 -31.59 27.59
CA GLY A 356 10.77 -31.42 28.48
C GLY A 356 11.01 -30.47 29.67
N LYS A 357 11.88 -29.46 29.48
CA LYS A 357 12.06 -28.41 30.49
C LYS A 357 10.87 -27.47 30.44
N ILE A 358 9.99 -27.61 31.39
CA ILE A 358 8.96 -26.63 31.73
C ILE A 358 9.50 -25.79 32.90
#